data_0c5ea39f72745ab575bc61d2c40a67e6
#
_entry.id   0c5ea39f72745ab575bc61d2c40a67e6
#
_cell.length_a   1.000
_cell.length_b   1.000
_cell.length_c   1.000
_cell.angle_alpha   90.00
_cell.angle_beta   90.00
_cell.angle_gamma   90.00
#
_symmetry.space_group_name_H-M   'P 1'
#
loop_
_entity.id
_entity.type
_entity.pdbx_description
1 polymer ?
#
loop_
_entity_poly.entity_id
_entity_poly.type
_entity_poly.pdbx_seq_one_letter_code
_entity_poly.pdbx_strand_id
1 'polypeptide(L)'
;MNVKPSQLCLNTLKTHGPLRALSTLVYSDNIDLQRSAALAFAEITEKDVRPVDREVLEPILILLQSSDPEVQRAACAALGNLAVNNDNKILIVDMGGLEPLIRQMLSTNIEVQCNAVGCITNLATQDDNKAKIARSGALVPLTKLAKSKDLRVQRNATGALLNMTHSNENRQELVNAGAVPVLVSLLLSQDADVQYYCTTALSNIAVDESNRKKLSQTEPRLVTQLVQLMDSTSPRVQCQATLALRNLASDAGYQLEIVRAGGLPHLVTLLQSSHQPLVLAAVACIRNISIHPLNEGLIIDAGFLKPLVSLLDYNDSEEIQCHAVSTLRNLAASSERNRLALLDANAVLKCKELVLNTPVSVQSEISACFAILALADDLKIKLLELGLVEVLIPLTFSQNGEVCGNAAAALANLCSRINDYRQIIQSWETPENGILGFLIRFLNSENPTFEHIALWTILQLLESGNNEIIELIKNNSELIDVIKKLADANYSAASQNNNNNFMNSQDYDDSKVELYNLTQQILQYVN
;
A
#
# COMPACT_ATOMS: atom_id res chain seq x y z
N MET A 1 -3.02 -65.65 12.86
CA MET A 1 -4.47 -65.95 12.85
C MET A 1 -5.11 -64.91 11.96
N ASN A 2 -5.64 -65.33 10.80
CA ASN A 2 -6.42 -64.45 9.92
C ASN A 2 -7.78 -64.22 10.56
N VAL A 3 -7.94 -63.12 11.25
CA VAL A 3 -9.26 -62.66 11.70
C VAL A 3 -10.01 -62.17 10.48
N LYS A 4 -11.03 -62.96 10.03
CA LYS A 4 -11.95 -62.48 9.00
C LYS A 4 -12.68 -61.24 9.53
N PRO A 5 -12.72 -60.12 8.80
CA PRO A 5 -13.49 -58.96 9.21
C PRO A 5 -14.94 -59.36 9.49
N SER A 6 -15.51 -58.90 10.60
CA SER A 6 -16.91 -59.20 10.92
C SER A 6 -17.85 -58.66 9.80
N GLN A 7 -18.97 -59.36 9.57
CA GLN A 7 -19.98 -58.96 8.57
C GLN A 7 -20.42 -57.48 8.79
N LEU A 8 -20.39 -57.02 10.03
CA LEU A 8 -20.66 -55.63 10.44
C LEU A 8 -19.65 -54.66 9.86
N CYS A 9 -18.33 -54.95 9.93
CA CYS A 9 -17.24 -54.11 9.35
C CYS A 9 -17.37 -54.04 7.81
N LEU A 10 -17.70 -55.15 7.15
CA LEU A 10 -17.90 -55.19 5.70
C LEU A 10 -19.15 -54.39 5.24
N ASN A 11 -20.20 -54.37 6.03
CA ASN A 11 -21.41 -53.58 5.74
C ASN A 11 -21.13 -52.09 5.99
N THR A 12 -20.41 -51.71 7.05
CA THR A 12 -20.02 -50.33 7.35
C THR A 12 -19.11 -49.78 6.27
N LEU A 13 -18.14 -50.55 5.75
CA LEU A 13 -17.30 -50.19 4.61
C LEU A 13 -18.08 -49.90 3.35
N LYS A 14 -19.18 -50.64 3.08
CA LYS A 14 -20.04 -50.44 1.89
C LYS A 14 -20.96 -49.23 1.99
N THR A 15 -21.44 -48.90 3.19
CA THR A 15 -22.48 -47.86 3.39
C THR A 15 -21.94 -46.51 3.82
N HIS A 16 -20.77 -46.46 4.53
CA HIS A 16 -20.28 -45.21 5.16
C HIS A 16 -18.81 -44.88 4.82
N GLY A 17 -18.18 -45.65 3.94
CA GLY A 17 -16.80 -45.46 3.52
C GLY A 17 -15.73 -45.89 4.57
N PRO A 18 -14.45 -45.96 4.17
CA PRO A 18 -13.38 -46.53 4.98
C PRO A 18 -13.11 -45.76 6.28
N LEU A 19 -13.30 -44.41 6.29
CA LEU A 19 -13.04 -43.60 7.48
C LEU A 19 -14.02 -43.89 8.62
N ARG A 20 -15.32 -44.08 8.33
CA ARG A 20 -16.33 -44.43 9.34
C ARG A 20 -16.12 -45.83 9.91
N ALA A 21 -15.64 -46.79 9.08
CA ALA A 21 -15.36 -48.13 9.54
C ALA A 21 -14.24 -48.18 10.60
N LEU A 22 -13.27 -47.24 10.56
CA LEU A 22 -12.17 -47.15 11.51
C LEU A 22 -12.60 -46.58 12.87
N SER A 23 -13.70 -45.83 12.93
CA SER A 23 -14.16 -45.13 14.14
C SER A 23 -14.38 -46.09 15.31
N THR A 24 -14.85 -47.30 15.09
CA THR A 24 -15.07 -48.31 16.14
C THR A 24 -13.78 -48.78 16.82
N LEU A 25 -12.65 -48.72 16.11
CA LEU A 25 -11.34 -49.13 16.65
C LEU A 25 -10.73 -48.09 17.58
N VAL A 26 -11.13 -46.82 17.43
CA VAL A 26 -10.65 -45.71 18.24
C VAL A 26 -11.07 -45.81 19.71
N TYR A 27 -12.28 -46.34 19.94
CA TYR A 27 -12.85 -46.48 21.30
C TYR A 27 -12.40 -47.77 22.00
N SER A 28 -11.48 -48.52 21.43
CA SER A 28 -10.93 -49.72 22.06
C SER A 28 -9.93 -49.37 23.17
N ASP A 29 -9.96 -50.09 24.27
CA ASP A 29 -8.94 -50.00 25.33
C ASP A 29 -7.57 -50.58 24.88
N ASN A 30 -7.53 -51.26 23.74
CA ASN A 30 -6.30 -51.83 23.18
C ASN A 30 -5.55 -50.76 22.37
N ILE A 31 -4.39 -50.35 22.87
CA ILE A 31 -3.52 -49.34 22.27
C ILE A 31 -3.05 -49.70 20.85
N ASP A 32 -2.87 -51.01 20.55
CA ASP A 32 -2.45 -51.42 19.21
C ASP A 32 -3.56 -51.26 18.17
N LEU A 33 -4.82 -51.37 18.59
CA LEU A 33 -5.97 -51.06 17.74
C LEU A 33 -6.10 -49.57 17.53
N GLN A 34 -5.87 -48.75 18.56
CA GLN A 34 -5.84 -47.27 18.41
C GLN A 34 -4.70 -46.85 17.49
N ARG A 35 -3.47 -47.42 17.60
CA ARG A 35 -2.37 -47.16 16.68
C ARG A 35 -2.73 -47.51 15.24
N SER A 36 -3.31 -48.71 15.04
CA SER A 36 -3.73 -49.16 13.71
C SER A 36 -4.79 -48.24 13.09
N ALA A 37 -5.75 -47.79 13.89
CA ALA A 37 -6.78 -46.84 13.45
C ALA A 37 -6.16 -45.47 13.11
N ALA A 38 -5.31 -44.92 13.96
CA ALA A 38 -4.64 -43.64 13.76
C ALA A 38 -3.79 -43.63 12.49
N LEU A 39 -2.99 -44.67 12.27
CA LEU A 39 -2.17 -44.81 11.06
C LEU A 39 -3.05 -44.92 9.80
N ALA A 40 -4.12 -45.70 9.87
CA ALA A 40 -5.05 -45.82 8.75
C ALA A 40 -5.77 -44.50 8.44
N PHE A 41 -6.17 -43.70 9.46
CA PHE A 41 -6.70 -42.36 9.26
C PHE A 41 -5.67 -41.45 8.56
N ALA A 42 -4.43 -41.45 9.00
CA ALA A 42 -3.35 -40.67 8.40
C ALA A 42 -3.13 -41.05 6.93
N GLU A 43 -3.05 -42.36 6.63
CA GLU A 43 -2.83 -42.85 5.27
C GLU A 43 -4.00 -42.54 4.31
N ILE A 44 -5.24 -42.69 4.79
CA ILE A 44 -6.43 -42.42 3.96
C ILE A 44 -6.57 -40.92 3.69
N THR A 45 -6.39 -40.07 4.71
CA THR A 45 -6.51 -38.61 4.59
C THR A 45 -5.39 -37.99 3.78
N GLU A 46 -4.23 -38.62 3.69
CA GLU A 46 -3.13 -38.20 2.79
C GLU A 46 -3.55 -38.35 1.32
N LYS A 47 -4.34 -39.36 0.99
CA LYS A 47 -4.80 -39.66 -0.37
C LYS A 47 -6.12 -39.00 -0.72
N ASP A 48 -6.95 -38.64 0.27
CA ASP A 48 -8.31 -38.12 0.10
C ASP A 48 -8.62 -37.03 1.13
N VAL A 49 -8.64 -35.78 0.67
CA VAL A 49 -8.85 -34.58 1.49
C VAL A 49 -10.26 -33.96 1.31
N ARG A 50 -11.22 -34.76 0.85
CA ARG A 50 -12.62 -34.30 0.70
C ARG A 50 -13.21 -33.81 2.02
N PRO A 51 -14.30 -32.99 1.97
CA PRO A 51 -15.04 -32.65 3.18
C PRO A 51 -15.48 -33.89 3.94
N VAL A 52 -15.31 -33.88 5.25
CA VAL A 52 -15.76 -34.93 6.16
C VAL A 52 -16.87 -34.41 7.08
N ASP A 53 -17.63 -35.33 7.66
CA ASP A 53 -18.63 -35.00 8.67
C ASP A 53 -18.09 -35.16 10.11
N ARG A 54 -18.94 -34.81 11.08
CA ARG A 54 -18.62 -34.90 12.50
C ARG A 54 -18.30 -36.33 12.94
N GLU A 55 -18.99 -37.31 12.37
CA GLU A 55 -18.82 -38.73 12.74
C GLU A 55 -17.45 -39.26 12.36
N VAL A 56 -16.83 -38.72 11.33
CA VAL A 56 -15.45 -39.06 10.91
C VAL A 56 -14.43 -38.27 11.72
N LEU A 57 -14.68 -37.00 12.03
CA LEU A 57 -13.71 -36.10 12.65
C LEU A 57 -13.57 -36.37 14.16
N GLU A 58 -14.69 -36.64 14.86
CA GLU A 58 -14.69 -36.87 16.32
C GLU A 58 -13.73 -37.97 16.78
N PRO A 59 -13.69 -39.18 16.16
CA PRO A 59 -12.72 -40.19 16.49
C PRO A 59 -11.27 -39.74 16.36
N ILE A 60 -10.94 -38.94 15.34
CA ILE A 60 -9.58 -38.43 15.14
C ILE A 60 -9.21 -37.44 16.27
N LEU A 61 -10.15 -36.57 16.69
CA LEU A 61 -9.94 -35.67 17.82
C LEU A 61 -9.76 -36.43 19.15
N ILE A 62 -10.44 -37.54 19.34
CA ILE A 62 -10.24 -38.42 20.52
C ILE A 62 -8.85 -39.02 20.53
N LEU A 63 -8.33 -39.48 19.40
CA LEU A 63 -6.97 -40.03 19.27
C LEU A 63 -5.89 -39.01 19.67
N LEU A 64 -6.12 -37.70 19.50
CA LEU A 64 -5.18 -36.65 19.99
C LEU A 64 -5.01 -36.67 21.52
N GLN A 65 -5.94 -37.23 22.28
CA GLN A 65 -5.89 -37.30 23.74
C GLN A 65 -5.18 -38.53 24.24
N SER A 66 -4.79 -39.45 23.35
CA SER A 66 -4.03 -40.66 23.71
C SER A 66 -2.72 -40.27 24.39
N SER A 67 -2.25 -41.09 25.32
CA SER A 67 -0.93 -40.97 25.92
C SER A 67 0.20 -41.54 25.03
N ASP A 68 -0.14 -42.24 23.96
CA ASP A 68 0.83 -42.89 23.07
C ASP A 68 1.29 -41.89 21.99
N PRO A 69 2.61 -41.63 21.88
CA PRO A 69 3.15 -40.68 20.93
C PRO A 69 2.91 -41.06 19.46
N GLU A 70 2.84 -42.34 19.11
CA GLU A 70 2.57 -42.78 17.74
C GLU A 70 1.10 -42.51 17.35
N VAL A 71 0.17 -42.73 18.29
CA VAL A 71 -1.24 -42.37 18.09
C VAL A 71 -1.40 -40.85 17.92
N GLN A 72 -0.75 -40.07 18.80
CA GLN A 72 -0.76 -38.60 18.70
C GLN A 72 -0.18 -38.13 17.37
N ARG A 73 0.95 -38.66 16.95
CA ARG A 73 1.61 -38.30 15.69
C ARG A 73 0.70 -38.56 14.49
N ALA A 74 0.12 -39.75 14.40
CA ALA A 74 -0.74 -40.13 13.31
C ALA A 74 -2.05 -39.35 13.29
N ALA A 75 -2.65 -39.09 14.46
CA ALA A 75 -3.84 -38.26 14.57
C ALA A 75 -3.59 -36.80 14.15
N CYS A 76 -2.45 -36.20 14.59
CA CYS A 76 -2.04 -34.87 14.14
C CYS A 76 -1.81 -34.83 12.61
N ALA A 77 -1.21 -35.87 12.03
CA ALA A 77 -1.00 -35.96 10.59
C ALA A 77 -2.35 -36.04 9.83
N ALA A 78 -3.29 -36.87 10.31
CA ALA A 78 -4.62 -36.99 9.72
C ALA A 78 -5.38 -35.66 9.72
N LEU A 79 -5.36 -34.95 10.85
CA LEU A 79 -5.99 -33.61 10.92
C LEU A 79 -5.28 -32.58 10.04
N GLY A 80 -3.95 -32.63 9.97
CA GLY A 80 -3.16 -31.76 9.09
C GLY A 80 -3.50 -31.96 7.62
N ASN A 81 -3.69 -33.23 7.20
CA ASN A 81 -4.13 -33.58 5.85
C ASN A 81 -5.56 -33.07 5.58
N LEU A 82 -6.51 -33.33 6.48
CA LEU A 82 -7.89 -32.86 6.36
C LEU A 82 -7.98 -31.32 6.34
N ALA A 83 -7.11 -30.64 7.08
CA ALA A 83 -7.04 -29.17 7.14
C ALA A 83 -6.50 -28.51 5.86
N VAL A 84 -6.26 -29.25 4.78
CA VAL A 84 -6.07 -28.70 3.44
C VAL A 84 -7.41 -28.21 2.85
N ASN A 85 -8.51 -28.88 3.14
CA ASN A 85 -9.85 -28.52 2.69
C ASN A 85 -10.45 -27.43 3.59
N ASN A 86 -11.08 -26.40 3.00
CA ASN A 86 -11.62 -25.25 3.73
C ASN A 86 -12.79 -25.61 4.68
N ASP A 87 -13.69 -26.48 4.27
CA ASP A 87 -14.83 -26.90 5.11
C ASP A 87 -14.32 -27.66 6.34
N ASN A 88 -13.33 -28.53 6.14
CA ASN A 88 -12.70 -29.27 7.22
C ASN A 88 -11.97 -28.35 8.20
N LYS A 89 -11.31 -27.25 7.72
CA LYS A 89 -10.65 -26.28 8.60
C LYS A 89 -11.64 -25.66 9.60
N ILE A 90 -12.81 -25.30 9.13
CA ILE A 90 -13.87 -24.72 9.97
C ILE A 90 -14.38 -25.80 10.95
N LEU A 91 -14.69 -26.99 10.44
CA LEU A 91 -15.24 -28.08 11.24
C LEU A 91 -14.28 -28.52 12.37
N ILE A 92 -12.96 -28.63 12.09
CA ILE A 92 -11.93 -28.99 13.10
C ILE A 92 -11.93 -27.99 14.26
N VAL A 93 -12.00 -26.70 13.95
CA VAL A 93 -12.00 -25.65 14.96
C VAL A 93 -13.31 -25.61 15.74
N ASP A 94 -14.45 -25.76 15.08
CA ASP A 94 -15.79 -25.76 15.69
C ASP A 94 -16.04 -26.97 16.59
N MET A 95 -15.38 -28.08 16.33
CA MET A 95 -15.40 -29.27 17.18
C MET A 95 -14.38 -29.24 18.32
N GLY A 96 -13.69 -28.11 18.55
CA GLY A 96 -12.76 -27.92 19.66
C GLY A 96 -11.36 -28.51 19.41
N GLY A 97 -10.97 -28.71 18.16
CA GLY A 97 -9.66 -29.28 17.80
C GLY A 97 -8.46 -28.41 18.15
N LEU A 98 -8.64 -27.11 18.42
CA LEU A 98 -7.53 -26.20 18.75
C LEU A 98 -6.84 -26.55 20.07
N GLU A 99 -7.58 -26.80 21.14
CA GLU A 99 -6.99 -27.10 22.45
C GLU A 99 -6.09 -28.34 22.45
N PRO A 100 -6.56 -29.51 21.96
CA PRO A 100 -5.70 -30.68 21.88
C PRO A 100 -4.50 -30.47 20.92
N LEU A 101 -4.65 -29.77 19.80
CA LEU A 101 -3.54 -29.45 18.90
C LEU A 101 -2.47 -28.57 19.58
N ILE A 102 -2.89 -27.53 20.32
CA ILE A 102 -1.98 -26.66 21.08
C ILE A 102 -1.21 -27.49 22.13
N ARG A 103 -1.86 -28.45 22.79
CA ARG A 103 -1.20 -29.36 23.70
C ARG A 103 -0.14 -30.20 22.99
N GLN A 104 -0.44 -30.70 21.80
CA GLN A 104 0.52 -31.50 21.00
C GLN A 104 1.67 -30.64 20.43
N MET A 105 1.46 -29.34 20.16
CA MET A 105 2.57 -28.43 19.85
C MET A 105 3.63 -28.34 20.95
N LEU A 106 3.26 -28.61 22.19
CA LEU A 106 4.17 -28.61 23.36
C LEU A 106 4.78 -29.99 23.65
N SER A 107 4.49 -31.02 22.83
CA SER A 107 5.03 -32.37 22.98
C SER A 107 6.56 -32.35 22.91
N THR A 108 7.18 -33.26 23.67
CA THR A 108 8.63 -33.54 23.58
C THR A 108 9.00 -34.36 22.34
N ASN A 109 8.03 -35.04 21.72
CA ASN A 109 8.22 -35.76 20.48
C ASN A 109 8.15 -34.76 19.29
N ILE A 110 9.27 -34.64 18.56
CA ILE A 110 9.42 -33.70 17.44
C ILE A 110 8.45 -34.00 16.32
N GLU A 111 8.13 -35.27 16.03
CA GLU A 111 7.19 -35.61 14.95
C GLU A 111 5.75 -35.20 15.32
N VAL A 112 5.34 -35.44 16.57
CA VAL A 112 4.05 -34.95 17.09
C VAL A 112 4.00 -33.44 16.99
N GLN A 113 5.04 -32.76 17.46
CA GLN A 113 5.16 -31.31 17.46
C GLN A 113 5.07 -30.76 16.03
N CYS A 114 5.80 -31.31 15.09
CA CYS A 114 5.83 -30.90 13.69
C CYS A 114 4.46 -31.03 13.04
N ASN A 115 3.77 -32.16 13.20
CA ASN A 115 2.44 -32.38 12.63
C ASN A 115 1.38 -31.47 13.25
N ALA A 116 1.43 -31.25 14.57
CA ALA A 116 0.50 -30.36 15.26
C ALA A 116 0.66 -28.90 14.79
N VAL A 117 1.90 -28.41 14.70
CA VAL A 117 2.19 -27.06 14.20
C VAL A 117 1.78 -26.93 12.74
N GLY A 118 2.07 -27.95 11.91
CA GLY A 118 1.65 -27.97 10.51
C GLY A 118 0.12 -27.91 10.35
N CYS A 119 -0.62 -28.64 11.21
CA CYS A 119 -2.07 -28.56 11.22
C CYS A 119 -2.56 -27.15 11.59
N ILE A 120 -2.03 -26.51 12.65
CA ILE A 120 -2.36 -25.13 13.01
C ILE A 120 -2.02 -24.17 11.88
N THR A 121 -0.90 -24.37 11.16
CA THR A 121 -0.53 -23.57 10.00
C THR A 121 -1.58 -23.63 8.91
N ASN A 122 -2.10 -24.83 8.61
CA ASN A 122 -3.18 -25.00 7.63
C ASN A 122 -4.49 -24.38 8.12
N LEU A 123 -4.86 -24.55 9.39
CA LEU A 123 -6.06 -23.95 9.97
C LEU A 123 -6.03 -22.43 9.94
N ALA A 124 -4.84 -21.82 10.11
CA ALA A 124 -4.63 -20.38 10.10
C ALA A 124 -4.74 -19.73 8.70
N THR A 125 -4.83 -20.52 7.64
CA THR A 125 -5.10 -19.97 6.29
C THR A 125 -6.57 -19.58 6.10
N GLN A 126 -7.49 -20.05 6.96
CA GLN A 126 -8.90 -19.71 6.92
C GLN A 126 -9.18 -18.50 7.82
N ASP A 127 -9.80 -17.46 7.24
CA ASP A 127 -10.00 -16.18 7.93
C ASP A 127 -10.86 -16.33 9.20
N ASP A 128 -11.95 -17.12 9.15
CA ASP A 128 -12.84 -17.38 10.29
C ASP A 128 -12.12 -18.04 11.49
N ASN A 129 -11.04 -18.75 11.22
CA ASN A 129 -10.27 -19.45 12.25
C ASN A 129 -9.23 -18.55 12.94
N LYS A 130 -8.74 -17.51 12.26
CA LYS A 130 -7.63 -16.68 12.76
C LYS A 130 -7.92 -16.06 14.13
N ALA A 131 -9.11 -15.49 14.33
CA ALA A 131 -9.49 -14.92 15.62
C ALA A 131 -9.63 -16.01 16.70
N LYS A 132 -10.14 -17.21 16.36
CA LYS A 132 -10.28 -18.33 17.28
C LYS A 132 -8.89 -18.86 17.69
N ILE A 133 -7.95 -19.00 16.75
CA ILE A 133 -6.56 -19.42 17.00
C ILE A 133 -5.85 -18.41 17.92
N ALA A 134 -6.00 -17.11 17.67
CA ALA A 134 -5.41 -16.08 18.55
C ALA A 134 -5.92 -16.20 19.99
N ARG A 135 -7.25 -16.32 20.16
CA ARG A 135 -7.90 -16.43 21.49
C ARG A 135 -7.64 -17.75 22.21
N SER A 136 -7.30 -18.82 21.48
CA SER A 136 -7.01 -20.14 22.07
C SER A 136 -5.66 -20.21 22.80
N GLY A 137 -4.84 -19.16 22.76
CA GLY A 137 -3.52 -19.13 23.35
C GLY A 137 -2.41 -19.78 22.48
N ALA A 138 -2.66 -20.06 21.20
CA ALA A 138 -1.71 -20.68 20.28
C ALA A 138 -0.49 -19.80 19.97
N LEU A 139 -0.62 -18.46 20.03
CA LEU A 139 0.42 -17.53 19.57
C LEU A 139 1.73 -17.63 20.37
N VAL A 140 1.66 -17.82 21.69
CA VAL A 140 2.85 -17.96 22.55
C VAL A 140 3.61 -19.24 22.25
N PRO A 141 2.98 -20.43 22.19
CA PRO A 141 3.63 -21.65 21.71
C PRO A 141 4.23 -21.54 20.30
N LEU A 142 3.50 -20.96 19.33
CA LEU A 142 4.00 -20.73 17.97
C LEU A 142 5.27 -19.86 17.97
N THR A 143 5.25 -18.75 18.73
CA THR A 143 6.41 -17.87 18.88
C THR A 143 7.63 -18.60 19.47
N LYS A 144 7.41 -19.50 20.43
CA LYS A 144 8.48 -20.34 21.00
C LYS A 144 9.02 -21.35 19.96
N LEU A 145 8.13 -21.99 19.20
CA LEU A 145 8.47 -23.01 18.21
C LEU A 145 9.13 -22.42 16.96
N ALA A 146 8.93 -21.16 16.66
CA ALA A 146 9.69 -20.43 15.64
C ALA A 146 11.21 -20.43 15.92
N LYS A 147 11.63 -20.66 17.18
CA LYS A 147 13.04 -20.85 17.57
C LYS A 147 13.49 -22.31 17.61
N SER A 148 12.67 -23.23 17.12
CA SER A 148 13.04 -24.68 17.11
C SER A 148 14.31 -24.90 16.30
N LYS A 149 15.11 -25.89 16.77
CA LYS A 149 16.27 -26.40 16.02
C LYS A 149 15.86 -27.33 14.88
N ASP A 150 14.67 -27.94 14.95
CA ASP A 150 14.11 -28.72 13.84
C ASP A 150 13.52 -27.73 12.82
N LEU A 151 14.07 -27.73 11.62
CA LEU A 151 13.75 -26.80 10.57
C LEU A 151 12.29 -26.92 10.09
N ARG A 152 11.71 -28.14 10.13
CA ARG A 152 10.31 -28.37 9.75
C ARG A 152 9.37 -27.69 10.75
N VAL A 153 9.63 -27.81 12.04
CA VAL A 153 8.90 -27.14 13.11
C VAL A 153 9.05 -25.63 12.99
N GLN A 154 10.27 -25.15 12.74
CA GLN A 154 10.57 -23.73 12.57
C GLN A 154 9.81 -23.14 11.37
N ARG A 155 9.84 -23.81 10.19
CA ARG A 155 9.10 -23.38 8.99
C ARG A 155 7.60 -23.33 9.24
N ASN A 156 7.03 -24.39 9.82
CA ASN A 156 5.60 -24.43 10.11
C ASN A 156 5.20 -23.33 11.11
N ALA A 157 5.97 -23.13 12.17
CA ALA A 157 5.66 -22.11 13.17
C ALA A 157 5.75 -20.68 12.58
N THR A 158 6.79 -20.38 11.82
CA THR A 158 6.93 -19.07 11.16
C THR A 158 5.86 -18.86 10.08
N GLY A 159 5.49 -19.92 9.36
CA GLY A 159 4.35 -19.88 8.41
C GLY A 159 3.02 -19.62 9.10
N ALA A 160 2.77 -20.25 10.25
CA ALA A 160 1.58 -19.97 11.06
C ALA A 160 1.55 -18.51 11.54
N LEU A 161 2.67 -18.01 12.09
CA LEU A 161 2.79 -16.62 12.51
C LEU A 161 2.52 -15.64 11.34
N LEU A 162 3.05 -15.94 10.15
CA LEU A 162 2.74 -15.16 8.94
C LEU A 162 1.23 -15.16 8.64
N ASN A 163 0.58 -16.33 8.61
CA ASN A 163 -0.84 -16.42 8.32
C ASN A 163 -1.69 -15.59 9.30
N MET A 164 -1.26 -15.51 10.56
CA MET A 164 -1.94 -14.69 11.57
C MET A 164 -1.79 -13.18 11.34
N THR A 165 -0.78 -12.71 10.58
CA THR A 165 -0.58 -11.28 10.31
C THR A 165 -1.57 -10.67 9.33
N HIS A 166 -2.38 -11.47 8.64
CA HIS A 166 -3.37 -10.97 7.68
C HIS A 166 -4.59 -10.32 8.33
N SER A 167 -4.81 -10.51 9.62
CA SER A 167 -5.86 -9.85 10.39
C SER A 167 -5.29 -8.71 11.24
N ASN A 168 -5.96 -7.57 11.24
CA ASN A 168 -5.57 -6.37 12.02
C ASN A 168 -5.50 -6.67 13.53
N GLU A 169 -6.54 -7.31 14.06
CA GLU A 169 -6.62 -7.69 15.47
C GLU A 169 -5.48 -8.63 15.85
N ASN A 170 -5.19 -9.61 15.01
CA ASN A 170 -4.17 -10.61 15.28
C ASN A 170 -2.75 -10.04 15.21
N ARG A 171 -2.48 -8.99 14.42
CA ARG A 171 -1.17 -8.32 14.42
C ARG A 171 -0.82 -7.74 15.80
N GLN A 172 -1.80 -7.13 16.50
CA GLN A 172 -1.60 -6.66 17.87
C GLN A 172 -1.34 -7.81 18.84
N GLU A 173 -2.10 -8.91 18.73
CA GLU A 173 -1.92 -10.09 19.57
C GLU A 173 -0.55 -10.75 19.33
N LEU A 174 -0.05 -10.79 18.10
CA LEU A 174 1.29 -11.28 17.77
C LEU A 174 2.38 -10.44 18.43
N VAL A 175 2.25 -9.11 18.36
CA VAL A 175 3.19 -8.19 19.01
C VAL A 175 3.16 -8.39 20.54
N ASN A 176 1.98 -8.55 21.14
CA ASN A 176 1.81 -8.79 22.57
C ASN A 176 2.35 -10.18 22.98
N ALA A 177 2.25 -11.19 22.12
CA ALA A 177 2.82 -12.52 22.33
C ALA A 177 4.36 -12.61 22.18
N GLY A 178 5.02 -11.47 21.89
CA GLY A 178 6.48 -11.40 21.74
C GLY A 178 7.00 -12.01 20.45
N ALA A 179 6.17 -12.07 19.40
CA ALA A 179 6.58 -12.63 18.10
C ALA A 179 7.64 -11.77 17.39
N VAL A 180 7.58 -10.45 17.54
CA VAL A 180 8.43 -9.50 16.81
C VAL A 180 9.94 -9.75 17.01
N PRO A 181 10.50 -9.80 18.24
CA PRO A 181 11.93 -10.06 18.43
C PRO A 181 12.39 -11.40 17.82
N VAL A 182 11.48 -12.40 17.82
CA VAL A 182 11.76 -13.71 17.23
C VAL A 182 11.83 -13.61 15.71
N LEU A 183 10.83 -12.97 15.08
CA LEU A 183 10.80 -12.77 13.63
C LEU A 183 12.02 -11.96 13.16
N VAL A 184 12.39 -10.90 13.87
CA VAL A 184 13.59 -10.09 13.57
C VAL A 184 14.87 -10.93 13.69
N SER A 185 15.00 -11.77 14.72
CA SER A 185 16.16 -12.65 14.88
C SER A 185 16.31 -13.69 13.76
N LEU A 186 15.23 -14.02 13.08
CA LEU A 186 15.17 -15.01 11.99
C LEU A 186 15.30 -14.40 10.58
N LEU A 187 15.34 -13.08 10.45
CA LEU A 187 15.54 -12.41 9.14
C LEU A 187 16.83 -12.89 8.44
N LEU A 188 17.88 -13.21 9.20
CA LEU A 188 19.16 -13.72 8.69
C LEU A 188 19.25 -15.24 8.70
N SER A 189 18.13 -15.96 8.76
CA SER A 189 18.10 -17.43 8.65
C SER A 189 18.72 -17.87 7.34
N GLN A 190 19.43 -19.00 7.36
CA GLN A 190 19.95 -19.66 6.14
C GLN A 190 18.84 -20.37 5.34
N ASP A 191 17.67 -20.55 5.92
CA ASP A 191 16.51 -21.13 5.27
C ASP A 191 15.67 -20.05 4.57
N ALA A 192 15.54 -20.16 3.25
CA ALA A 192 14.85 -19.18 2.42
C ALA A 192 13.35 -19.07 2.74
N ASP A 193 12.69 -20.14 3.16
CA ASP A 193 11.27 -20.12 3.52
C ASP A 193 11.08 -19.42 4.87
N VAL A 194 11.90 -19.75 5.88
CA VAL A 194 11.88 -19.06 7.18
C VAL A 194 12.15 -17.57 6.99
N GLN A 195 13.17 -17.23 6.20
CA GLN A 195 13.51 -15.84 5.89
C GLN A 195 12.34 -15.11 5.21
N TYR A 196 11.71 -15.75 4.22
CA TYR A 196 10.55 -15.20 3.52
C TYR A 196 9.35 -15.00 4.46
N TYR A 197 9.02 -16.01 5.28
CA TYR A 197 7.88 -15.92 6.21
C TYR A 197 8.08 -14.83 7.25
N CYS A 198 9.27 -14.72 7.82
CA CYS A 198 9.58 -13.69 8.82
C CYS A 198 9.56 -12.29 8.21
N THR A 199 10.13 -12.12 7.01
CA THR A 199 10.16 -10.84 6.32
C THR A 199 8.75 -10.37 5.95
N THR A 200 7.92 -11.30 5.44
CA THR A 200 6.52 -10.99 5.07
C THR A 200 5.68 -10.68 6.31
N ALA A 201 5.87 -11.43 7.40
CA ALA A 201 5.15 -11.17 8.65
C ALA A 201 5.48 -9.78 9.21
N LEU A 202 6.76 -9.39 9.21
CA LEU A 202 7.20 -8.06 9.64
C LEU A 202 6.69 -6.95 8.70
N SER A 203 6.66 -7.21 7.39
CA SER A 203 6.05 -6.29 6.42
C SER A 203 4.58 -6.03 6.74
N ASN A 204 3.80 -7.08 7.04
CA ASN A 204 2.39 -6.95 7.40
C ASN A 204 2.19 -6.24 8.76
N ILE A 205 3.03 -6.53 9.75
CA ILE A 205 2.99 -5.87 11.06
C ILE A 205 3.30 -4.37 10.94
N ALA A 206 4.21 -3.99 10.04
CA ALA A 206 4.60 -2.60 9.79
C ALA A 206 3.53 -1.75 9.08
N VAL A 207 2.43 -2.34 8.61
CA VAL A 207 1.30 -1.58 8.05
C VAL A 207 0.67 -0.67 9.11
N ASP A 208 0.57 -1.12 10.36
CA ASP A 208 -0.09 -0.40 11.44
C ASP A 208 0.86 0.61 12.10
N GLU A 209 0.43 1.86 12.23
CA GLU A 209 1.23 2.93 12.85
C GLU A 209 1.64 2.61 14.28
N SER A 210 0.71 2.06 15.09
CA SER A 210 0.98 1.67 16.47
C SER A 210 2.10 0.62 16.58
N ASN A 211 2.13 -0.31 15.62
CA ASN A 211 3.18 -1.33 15.55
C ASN A 211 4.52 -0.72 15.11
N ARG A 212 4.52 0.19 14.11
CA ARG A 212 5.76 0.87 13.69
C ARG A 212 6.40 1.65 14.85
N LYS A 213 5.58 2.32 15.68
CA LYS A 213 6.07 3.01 16.90
C LYS A 213 6.72 2.05 17.90
N LYS A 214 6.14 0.85 18.10
CA LYS A 214 6.75 -0.18 18.97
C LYS A 214 8.05 -0.71 18.37
N LEU A 215 8.05 -1.04 17.06
CA LEU A 215 9.22 -1.54 16.33
C LEU A 215 10.42 -0.57 16.43
N SER A 216 10.20 0.74 16.32
CA SER A 216 11.26 1.74 16.43
C SER A 216 11.93 1.77 17.81
N GLN A 217 11.20 1.40 18.85
CA GLN A 217 11.71 1.38 20.22
C GLN A 217 12.38 0.05 20.61
N THR A 218 11.90 -1.07 20.04
CA THR A 218 12.30 -2.40 20.49
C THR A 218 13.27 -3.10 19.56
N GLU A 219 13.31 -2.74 18.27
CA GLU A 219 14.03 -3.47 17.24
C GLU A 219 15.03 -2.59 16.44
N PRO A 220 16.10 -2.11 17.09
CA PRO A 220 17.03 -1.17 16.45
C PRO A 220 17.83 -1.75 15.27
N ARG A 221 17.79 -3.08 15.07
CA ARG A 221 18.47 -3.75 13.95
C ARG A 221 17.57 -4.03 12.76
N LEU A 222 16.26 -3.79 12.91
CA LEU A 222 15.27 -4.17 11.90
C LEU A 222 15.57 -3.55 10.54
N VAL A 223 15.75 -2.23 10.48
CA VAL A 223 16.00 -1.52 9.21
C VAL A 223 17.29 -2.00 8.55
N THR A 224 18.38 -2.12 9.30
CA THR A 224 19.68 -2.57 8.76
C THR A 224 19.57 -3.99 8.18
N GLN A 225 18.88 -4.91 8.86
CA GLN A 225 18.68 -6.28 8.37
C GLN A 225 17.79 -6.32 7.13
N LEU A 226 16.71 -5.51 7.08
CA LEU A 226 15.85 -5.42 5.89
C LEU A 226 16.60 -4.82 4.70
N VAL A 227 17.47 -3.82 4.92
CA VAL A 227 18.34 -3.27 3.87
C VAL A 227 19.27 -4.34 3.32
N GLN A 228 19.90 -5.16 4.17
CA GLN A 228 20.72 -6.30 3.72
C GLN A 228 19.93 -7.31 2.90
N LEU A 229 18.67 -7.56 3.24
CA LEU A 229 17.80 -8.49 2.52
C LEU A 229 17.37 -8.00 1.14
N MET A 230 17.54 -6.73 0.81
CA MET A 230 17.38 -6.24 -0.56
C MET A 230 18.41 -6.84 -1.54
N ASP A 231 19.53 -7.39 -1.04
CA ASP A 231 20.54 -8.12 -1.82
C ASP A 231 20.36 -9.66 -1.75
N SER A 232 19.27 -10.14 -1.19
CA SER A 232 19.00 -11.59 -1.13
C SER A 232 19.00 -12.21 -2.53
N THR A 233 19.56 -13.42 -2.65
CA THR A 233 19.49 -14.21 -3.89
C THR A 233 18.07 -14.70 -4.21
N SER A 234 17.14 -14.62 -3.26
CA SER A 234 15.73 -14.93 -3.45
C SER A 234 14.93 -13.69 -3.83
N PRO A 235 14.38 -13.59 -5.06
CA PRO A 235 13.55 -12.43 -5.46
C PRO A 235 12.32 -12.23 -4.56
N ARG A 236 11.78 -13.31 -3.99
CA ARG A 236 10.65 -13.24 -3.06
C ARG A 236 11.04 -12.54 -1.76
N VAL A 237 12.22 -12.85 -1.21
CA VAL A 237 12.75 -12.19 0.00
C VAL A 237 13.09 -10.74 -0.29
N GLN A 238 13.76 -10.44 -1.41
CA GLN A 238 14.05 -9.07 -1.83
C GLN A 238 12.78 -8.22 -1.90
N CYS A 239 11.73 -8.73 -2.55
CA CYS A 239 10.46 -8.03 -2.69
C CYS A 239 9.83 -7.76 -1.32
N GLN A 240 9.76 -8.74 -0.44
CA GLN A 240 9.17 -8.58 0.89
C GLN A 240 9.97 -7.65 1.79
N ALA A 241 11.30 -7.68 1.72
CA ALA A 241 12.16 -6.75 2.45
C ALA A 241 11.93 -5.30 1.99
N THR A 242 11.83 -5.09 0.67
CA THR A 242 11.54 -3.78 0.09
C THR A 242 10.15 -3.28 0.48
N LEU A 243 9.13 -4.15 0.48
CA LEU A 243 7.77 -3.83 0.94
C LEU A 243 7.74 -3.52 2.44
N ALA A 244 8.50 -4.23 3.26
CA ALA A 244 8.61 -3.93 4.68
C ALA A 244 9.22 -2.53 4.90
N LEU A 245 10.30 -2.20 4.19
CA LEU A 245 10.92 -0.87 4.23
C LEU A 245 9.96 0.22 3.71
N ARG A 246 9.20 -0.05 2.63
CA ARG A 246 8.15 0.87 2.14
C ARG A 246 7.09 1.15 3.22
N ASN A 247 6.64 0.12 3.94
CA ASN A 247 5.64 0.27 4.99
C ASN A 247 6.20 1.05 6.19
N LEU A 248 7.44 0.76 6.61
CA LEU A 248 8.14 1.52 7.64
C LEU A 248 8.34 2.99 7.24
N ALA A 249 8.68 3.26 5.98
CA ALA A 249 8.89 4.60 5.44
C ALA A 249 7.61 5.48 5.39
N SER A 250 6.48 4.98 5.86
CA SER A 250 5.30 5.82 6.16
C SER A 250 5.56 6.81 7.30
N ASP A 251 6.55 6.56 8.17
CA ASP A 251 6.91 7.42 9.28
C ASP A 251 8.25 8.12 9.01
N ALA A 252 8.32 9.43 9.30
CA ALA A 252 9.50 10.28 9.02
C ALA A 252 10.81 9.76 9.64
N GLY A 253 10.75 9.17 10.84
CA GLY A 253 11.92 8.58 11.50
C GLY A 253 12.54 7.45 10.68
N TYR A 254 11.72 6.56 10.15
CA TYR A 254 12.17 5.46 9.31
C TYR A 254 12.66 5.92 7.93
N GLN A 255 12.09 7.01 7.37
CA GLN A 255 12.59 7.60 6.12
C GLN A 255 14.06 7.98 6.23
N LEU A 256 14.46 8.59 7.36
CA LEU A 256 15.86 8.94 7.64
C LEU A 256 16.71 7.70 7.96
N GLU A 257 16.17 6.76 8.73
CA GLU A 257 16.91 5.58 9.16
C GLU A 257 17.27 4.67 7.99
N ILE A 258 16.37 4.48 7.02
CA ILE A 258 16.62 3.67 5.81
C ILE A 258 17.77 4.27 5.00
N VAL A 259 17.82 5.59 4.84
CA VAL A 259 18.91 6.28 4.14
C VAL A 259 20.23 6.13 4.90
N ARG A 260 20.22 6.32 6.22
CA ARG A 260 21.41 6.13 7.08
C ARG A 260 21.92 4.69 7.09
N ALA A 261 21.03 3.72 6.98
CA ALA A 261 21.38 2.30 6.88
C ALA A 261 21.93 1.90 5.49
N GLY A 262 22.05 2.84 4.56
CA GLY A 262 22.59 2.58 3.22
C GLY A 262 21.57 2.01 2.23
N GLY A 263 20.26 2.27 2.41
CA GLY A 263 19.21 1.71 1.56
C GLY A 263 19.19 2.25 0.12
N LEU A 264 19.71 3.46 -0.14
CA LEU A 264 19.62 4.09 -1.47
C LEU A 264 20.31 3.31 -2.59
N PRO A 265 21.58 2.84 -2.46
CA PRO A 265 22.26 2.08 -3.52
C PRO A 265 21.49 0.79 -3.91
N HIS A 266 20.89 0.12 -2.94
CA HIS A 266 20.09 -1.08 -3.21
C HIS A 266 18.80 -0.72 -3.97
N LEU A 267 18.07 0.30 -3.51
CA LEU A 267 16.82 0.73 -4.15
C LEU A 267 17.04 1.19 -5.60
N VAL A 268 18.10 1.96 -5.90
CA VAL A 268 18.38 2.39 -7.27
C VAL A 268 18.67 1.20 -8.20
N THR A 269 19.31 0.15 -7.69
CA THR A 269 19.53 -1.09 -8.43
C THR A 269 18.22 -1.83 -8.68
N LEU A 270 17.33 -1.91 -7.67
CA LEU A 270 16.04 -2.59 -7.77
C LEU A 270 15.07 -1.90 -8.76
N LEU A 271 15.16 -0.59 -8.95
CA LEU A 271 14.38 0.14 -9.96
C LEU A 271 14.69 -0.32 -11.40
N GLN A 272 15.86 -0.92 -11.63
CA GLN A 272 16.32 -1.39 -12.94
C GLN A 272 16.11 -2.91 -13.12
N SER A 273 15.40 -3.56 -12.18
CA SER A 273 15.10 -4.99 -12.26
C SER A 273 14.12 -5.29 -13.39
N SER A 274 14.27 -6.47 -14.01
CA SER A 274 13.27 -6.99 -14.95
C SER A 274 12.02 -7.57 -14.26
N HIS A 275 12.03 -7.68 -12.92
CA HIS A 275 10.94 -8.25 -12.14
C HIS A 275 10.00 -7.15 -11.67
N GLN A 276 8.87 -6.98 -12.35
CA GLN A 276 7.89 -5.90 -12.10
C GLN A 276 7.48 -5.73 -10.62
N PRO A 277 7.12 -6.79 -9.86
CA PRO A 277 6.76 -6.61 -8.44
C PRO A 277 7.89 -6.00 -7.60
N LEU A 278 9.15 -6.27 -7.95
CA LEU A 278 10.29 -5.70 -7.24
C LEU A 278 10.51 -4.23 -7.60
N VAL A 279 10.35 -3.88 -8.88
CA VAL A 279 10.38 -2.48 -9.33
C VAL A 279 9.28 -1.68 -8.63
N LEU A 280 8.06 -2.22 -8.57
CA LEU A 280 6.94 -1.58 -7.89
C LEU A 280 7.22 -1.36 -6.39
N ALA A 281 7.73 -2.38 -5.70
CA ALA A 281 8.09 -2.25 -4.29
C ALA A 281 9.18 -1.18 -4.07
N ALA A 282 10.19 -1.14 -4.95
CA ALA A 282 11.30 -0.20 -4.86
C ALA A 282 10.86 1.25 -5.15
N VAL A 283 10.07 1.48 -6.22
CA VAL A 283 9.60 2.84 -6.54
C VAL A 283 8.62 3.37 -5.49
N ALA A 284 7.77 2.51 -4.92
CA ALA A 284 6.90 2.89 -3.83
C ALA A 284 7.68 3.19 -2.53
N CYS A 285 8.77 2.46 -2.27
CA CYS A 285 9.64 2.71 -1.13
C CYS A 285 10.35 4.06 -1.27
N ILE A 286 10.99 4.34 -2.40
CA ILE A 286 11.71 5.61 -2.61
C ILE A 286 10.74 6.80 -2.64
N ARG A 287 9.53 6.63 -3.16
CA ARG A 287 8.47 7.64 -3.08
C ARG A 287 8.20 8.05 -1.63
N ASN A 288 8.06 7.10 -0.72
CA ASN A 288 7.84 7.38 0.70
C ASN A 288 9.08 8.04 1.34
N ILE A 289 10.28 7.55 1.05
CA ILE A 289 11.55 8.12 1.56
C ILE A 289 11.75 9.57 1.08
N SER A 290 11.31 9.89 -0.14
CA SER A 290 11.45 11.24 -0.74
C SER A 290 10.54 12.30 -0.12
N ILE A 291 9.58 11.91 0.73
CA ILE A 291 8.72 12.88 1.44
C ILE A 291 9.54 13.70 2.45
N HIS A 292 10.62 13.14 3.01
CA HIS A 292 11.43 13.84 3.99
C HIS A 292 12.43 14.77 3.30
N PRO A 293 12.40 16.10 3.58
CA PRO A 293 13.24 17.08 2.88
C PRO A 293 14.75 16.81 2.95
N LEU A 294 15.23 16.26 4.07
CA LEU A 294 16.65 15.92 4.24
C LEU A 294 17.14 14.78 3.32
N ASN A 295 16.23 14.00 2.77
CA ASN A 295 16.57 12.87 1.89
C ASN A 295 16.65 13.28 0.42
N GLU A 296 16.00 14.37 0.01
CA GLU A 296 15.87 14.76 -1.40
C GLU A 296 17.21 14.87 -2.11
N GLY A 297 18.13 15.66 -1.56
CA GLY A 297 19.48 15.83 -2.14
C GLY A 297 20.25 14.51 -2.21
N LEU A 298 20.16 13.68 -1.16
CA LEU A 298 20.81 12.37 -1.09
C LEU A 298 20.27 11.39 -2.14
N ILE A 299 18.98 11.43 -2.42
CA ILE A 299 18.33 10.63 -3.47
C ILE A 299 18.84 11.04 -4.85
N ILE A 300 18.94 12.34 -5.12
CA ILE A 300 19.48 12.86 -6.39
C ILE A 300 20.96 12.47 -6.54
N ASP A 301 21.76 12.66 -5.50
CA ASP A 301 23.20 12.31 -5.49
C ASP A 301 23.44 10.81 -5.65
N ALA A 302 22.51 9.97 -5.20
CA ALA A 302 22.53 8.52 -5.41
C ALA A 302 22.13 8.07 -6.84
N GLY A 303 21.77 9.01 -7.72
CA GLY A 303 21.53 8.74 -9.14
C GLY A 303 20.13 8.22 -9.50
N PHE A 304 19.11 8.53 -8.71
CA PHE A 304 17.73 8.07 -8.93
C PHE A 304 17.03 8.73 -10.13
N LEU A 305 17.43 9.95 -10.54
CA LEU A 305 16.67 10.69 -11.55
C LEU A 305 16.53 9.93 -12.87
N LYS A 306 17.65 9.39 -13.40
CA LYS A 306 17.61 8.66 -14.66
C LYS A 306 16.72 7.40 -14.60
N PRO A 307 16.84 6.51 -13.61
CA PRO A 307 15.91 5.39 -13.45
C PRO A 307 14.46 5.83 -13.32
N LEU A 308 14.14 6.87 -12.52
CA LEU A 308 12.78 7.36 -12.35
C LEU A 308 12.19 7.89 -13.65
N VAL A 309 12.96 8.66 -14.44
CA VAL A 309 12.51 9.13 -15.76
C VAL A 309 12.26 7.95 -16.71
N SER A 310 13.10 6.91 -16.67
CA SER A 310 12.87 5.69 -17.49
C SER A 310 11.60 4.94 -17.10
N LEU A 311 11.20 4.98 -15.82
CA LEU A 311 9.95 4.35 -15.36
C LEU A 311 8.69 5.09 -15.83
N LEU A 312 8.80 6.31 -16.33
CA LEU A 312 7.66 7.02 -16.93
C LEU A 312 7.19 6.34 -18.23
N ASP A 313 8.06 5.59 -18.91
CA ASP A 313 7.73 4.78 -20.09
C ASP A 313 7.18 3.38 -19.75
N TYR A 314 6.98 3.08 -18.48
CA TYR A 314 6.52 1.75 -18.03
C TYR A 314 5.00 1.60 -18.22
N ASN A 315 4.58 1.38 -19.47
CA ASN A 315 3.16 1.37 -19.84
C ASN A 315 2.36 0.19 -19.28
N ASP A 316 3.04 -0.85 -18.77
CA ASP A 316 2.40 -2.05 -18.20
C ASP A 316 1.89 -1.85 -16.77
N SER A 317 2.19 -0.70 -16.13
CA SER A 317 1.76 -0.42 -14.75
C SER A 317 1.62 1.07 -14.47
N GLU A 318 0.38 1.53 -14.39
CA GLU A 318 0.04 2.89 -13.95
C GLU A 318 0.61 3.22 -12.56
N GLU A 319 0.62 2.22 -11.66
CA GLU A 319 1.09 2.39 -10.29
C GLU A 319 2.60 2.72 -10.24
N ILE A 320 3.41 2.07 -11.09
CA ILE A 320 4.84 2.38 -11.21
C ILE A 320 5.03 3.81 -11.74
N GLN A 321 4.29 4.20 -12.79
CA GLN A 321 4.35 5.56 -13.34
C GLN A 321 3.95 6.60 -12.28
N CYS A 322 2.83 6.39 -11.59
CA CYS A 322 2.38 7.28 -10.52
C CYS A 322 3.42 7.46 -9.42
N HIS A 323 4.01 6.37 -8.92
CA HIS A 323 5.04 6.46 -7.89
C HIS A 323 6.32 7.15 -8.39
N ALA A 324 6.72 6.93 -9.65
CA ALA A 324 7.86 7.61 -10.24
C ALA A 324 7.63 9.13 -10.33
N VAL A 325 6.48 9.57 -10.87
CA VAL A 325 6.13 11.00 -10.95
C VAL A 325 6.01 11.61 -9.56
N SER A 326 5.34 10.92 -8.63
CA SER A 326 5.17 11.39 -7.25
C SER A 326 6.52 11.58 -6.55
N THR A 327 7.50 10.69 -6.83
CA THR A 327 8.88 10.85 -6.34
C THR A 327 9.53 12.08 -6.94
N LEU A 328 9.45 12.27 -8.27
CA LEU A 328 10.00 13.45 -8.95
C LEU A 328 9.38 14.75 -8.40
N ARG A 329 8.07 14.76 -8.17
CA ARG A 329 7.35 15.88 -7.53
C ARG A 329 7.91 16.19 -6.13
N ASN A 330 8.09 15.19 -5.29
CA ASN A 330 8.64 15.38 -3.94
C ASN A 330 10.06 15.96 -4.02
N LEU A 331 10.91 15.47 -4.93
CA LEU A 331 12.27 15.95 -5.11
C LEU A 331 12.32 17.41 -5.64
N ALA A 332 11.26 17.89 -6.30
CA ALA A 332 11.15 19.26 -6.79
C ALA A 332 10.82 20.30 -5.70
N ALA A 333 10.33 19.85 -4.54
CA ALA A 333 9.61 20.72 -3.60
C ALA A 333 10.53 21.72 -2.87
N SER A 334 11.77 21.34 -2.50
CA SER A 334 12.50 22.09 -1.49
C SER A 334 13.64 22.98 -2.01
N SER A 335 14.33 22.62 -3.09
CA SER A 335 15.53 23.38 -3.48
C SER A 335 15.68 23.64 -4.97
N GLU A 336 16.23 24.81 -5.32
CA GLU A 336 16.57 25.18 -6.70
C GLU A 336 17.51 24.16 -7.34
N ARG A 337 18.53 23.69 -6.62
CA ARG A 337 19.45 22.66 -7.09
C ARG A 337 18.73 21.40 -7.56
N ASN A 338 17.76 20.94 -6.76
CA ASN A 338 17.00 19.73 -7.08
C ASN A 338 16.13 19.95 -8.31
N ARG A 339 15.47 21.11 -8.42
CA ARG A 339 14.65 21.46 -9.59
C ARG A 339 15.46 21.53 -10.88
N LEU A 340 16.66 22.14 -10.82
CA LEU A 340 17.58 22.17 -11.97
C LEU A 340 18.03 20.76 -12.37
N ALA A 341 18.34 19.90 -11.39
CA ALA A 341 18.71 18.51 -11.67
C ALA A 341 17.56 17.71 -12.37
N LEU A 342 16.29 17.98 -12.02
CA LEU A 342 15.14 17.40 -12.71
C LEU A 342 15.05 17.88 -14.18
N LEU A 343 15.30 19.16 -14.45
CA LEU A 343 15.33 19.70 -15.82
C LEU A 343 16.48 19.07 -16.63
N ASP A 344 17.68 18.99 -16.07
CA ASP A 344 18.87 18.42 -16.70
C ASP A 344 18.68 16.91 -16.99
N ALA A 345 17.91 16.21 -16.16
CA ALA A 345 17.51 14.81 -16.37
C ALA A 345 16.38 14.65 -17.40
N ASN A 346 15.88 15.72 -18.01
CA ASN A 346 14.72 15.74 -18.91
C ASN A 346 13.41 15.23 -18.27
N ALA A 347 13.28 15.23 -16.96
CA ALA A 347 12.08 14.73 -16.29
C ALA A 347 10.83 15.53 -16.66
N VAL A 348 10.95 16.87 -16.71
CA VAL A 348 9.84 17.77 -17.04
C VAL A 348 9.41 17.60 -18.51
N LEU A 349 10.38 17.53 -19.43
CA LEU A 349 10.10 17.31 -20.85
C LEU A 349 9.39 15.96 -21.06
N LYS A 350 9.87 14.91 -20.40
CA LYS A 350 9.26 13.57 -20.49
C LYS A 350 7.83 13.55 -19.97
N CYS A 351 7.57 14.20 -18.82
CA CYS A 351 6.22 14.37 -18.30
C CYS A 351 5.31 15.13 -19.28
N LYS A 352 5.82 16.22 -19.91
CA LYS A 352 5.07 16.96 -20.94
C LYS A 352 4.66 16.08 -22.10
N GLU A 353 5.58 15.27 -22.64
CA GLU A 353 5.34 14.40 -23.80
C GLU A 353 4.27 13.32 -23.50
N LEU A 354 4.21 12.84 -22.26
CA LEU A 354 3.37 11.71 -21.89
C LEU A 354 1.97 12.13 -21.39
N VAL A 355 1.84 13.29 -20.75
CA VAL A 355 0.68 13.64 -19.92
C VAL A 355 -0.66 13.52 -20.62
N LEU A 356 -0.78 13.90 -21.90
CA LEU A 356 -2.05 13.84 -22.64
C LEU A 356 -2.44 12.43 -23.10
N ASN A 357 -1.50 11.48 -23.07
CA ASN A 357 -1.68 10.12 -23.56
C ASN A 357 -1.62 9.06 -22.46
N THR A 358 -1.54 9.46 -21.18
CA THR A 358 -1.48 8.55 -20.04
C THR A 358 -2.82 8.42 -19.33
N PRO A 359 -3.02 7.37 -18.51
CA PRO A 359 -4.21 7.24 -17.67
C PRO A 359 -4.41 8.43 -16.74
N VAL A 360 -5.66 8.66 -16.32
CA VAL A 360 -6.06 9.81 -15.48
C VAL A 360 -5.30 9.86 -14.16
N SER A 361 -4.99 8.71 -13.57
CA SER A 361 -4.17 8.61 -12.35
C SER A 361 -2.76 9.18 -12.54
N VAL A 362 -2.13 8.88 -13.68
CA VAL A 362 -0.81 9.40 -14.04
C VAL A 362 -0.90 10.89 -14.41
N GLN A 363 -1.95 11.30 -15.14
CA GLN A 363 -2.20 12.72 -15.43
C GLN A 363 -2.32 13.54 -14.16
N SER A 364 -3.01 13.03 -13.13
CA SER A 364 -3.14 13.71 -11.83
C SER A 364 -1.78 13.94 -11.18
N GLU A 365 -0.91 12.93 -11.12
CA GLU A 365 0.43 13.07 -10.54
C GLU A 365 1.34 14.02 -11.37
N ILE A 366 1.28 13.94 -12.70
CA ILE A 366 2.06 14.82 -13.58
C ILE A 366 1.59 16.28 -13.44
N SER A 367 0.29 16.53 -13.47
CA SER A 367 -0.27 17.88 -13.32
C SER A 367 0.06 18.48 -11.95
N ALA A 368 0.03 17.66 -10.88
CA ALA A 368 0.48 18.06 -9.55
C ALA A 368 1.97 18.40 -9.52
N CYS A 369 2.80 17.62 -10.22
CA CYS A 369 4.23 17.91 -10.36
C CYS A 369 4.46 19.26 -11.06
N PHE A 370 3.74 19.54 -12.14
CA PHE A 370 3.82 20.83 -12.84
C PHE A 370 3.36 21.99 -11.95
N ALA A 371 2.31 21.79 -11.14
CA ALA A 371 1.85 22.81 -10.20
C ALA A 371 2.91 23.18 -9.16
N ILE A 372 3.63 22.19 -8.62
CA ILE A 372 4.74 22.41 -7.67
C ILE A 372 5.92 23.11 -8.35
N LEU A 373 6.32 22.68 -9.55
CA LEU A 373 7.42 23.31 -10.29
C LEU A 373 7.10 24.76 -10.67
N ALA A 374 5.85 25.05 -11.02
CA ALA A 374 5.39 26.39 -11.40
C ALA A 374 5.36 27.39 -10.23
N LEU A 375 5.44 26.93 -8.97
CA LEU A 375 5.58 27.83 -7.80
C LEU A 375 6.98 28.47 -7.74
N ALA A 376 7.97 27.88 -8.39
CA ALA A 376 9.34 28.33 -8.32
C ALA A 376 9.63 29.42 -9.37
N ASP A 377 9.78 30.67 -8.95
CA ASP A 377 9.99 31.81 -9.85
C ASP A 377 11.24 31.66 -10.74
N ASP A 378 12.27 30.96 -10.25
CA ASP A 378 13.50 30.64 -10.96
C ASP A 378 13.30 29.70 -12.16
N LEU A 379 12.22 28.94 -12.19
CA LEU A 379 11.93 27.97 -13.25
C LEU A 379 10.92 28.43 -14.28
N LYS A 380 10.04 29.38 -13.96
CA LYS A 380 8.88 29.73 -14.79
C LYS A 380 9.21 29.98 -16.26
N ILE A 381 10.26 30.74 -16.53
CA ILE A 381 10.66 31.02 -17.92
C ILE A 381 11.07 29.73 -18.65
N LYS A 382 11.86 28.87 -18.01
CA LYS A 382 12.26 27.57 -18.60
C LYS A 382 11.07 26.65 -18.85
N LEU A 383 10.11 26.62 -17.91
CA LEU A 383 8.88 25.84 -18.08
C LEU A 383 8.01 26.35 -19.24
N LEU A 384 7.94 27.66 -19.40
CA LEU A 384 7.27 28.31 -20.55
C LEU A 384 8.00 27.99 -21.86
N GLU A 385 9.32 28.09 -21.91
CA GLU A 385 10.15 27.73 -23.08
C GLU A 385 10.01 26.25 -23.47
N LEU A 386 9.81 25.36 -22.48
CA LEU A 386 9.48 23.94 -22.72
C LEU A 386 8.05 23.76 -23.28
N GLY A 387 7.23 24.81 -23.33
CA GLY A 387 5.88 24.78 -23.85
C GLY A 387 4.87 24.07 -22.94
N LEU A 388 5.03 24.17 -21.62
CA LEU A 388 4.08 23.53 -20.68
C LEU A 388 2.66 24.03 -20.85
N VAL A 389 2.47 25.28 -21.26
CA VAL A 389 1.14 25.89 -21.48
C VAL A 389 0.32 25.05 -22.48
N GLU A 390 0.97 24.52 -23.53
CA GLU A 390 0.33 23.71 -24.58
C GLU A 390 -0.36 22.43 -24.05
N VAL A 391 0.19 21.82 -23.00
CA VAL A 391 -0.38 20.59 -22.39
C VAL A 391 -1.26 20.92 -21.18
N LEU A 392 -0.99 22.01 -20.47
CA LEU A 392 -1.78 22.43 -19.32
C LEU A 392 -3.18 22.90 -19.72
N ILE A 393 -3.31 23.65 -20.82
CA ILE A 393 -4.61 24.10 -21.31
C ILE A 393 -5.56 22.91 -21.56
N PRO A 394 -5.24 21.89 -22.37
CA PRO A 394 -6.08 20.71 -22.52
C PRO A 394 -6.44 20.02 -21.21
N LEU A 395 -5.49 19.91 -20.27
CA LEU A 395 -5.73 19.27 -18.97
C LEU A 395 -6.77 20.03 -18.11
N THR A 396 -6.92 21.35 -18.28
CA THR A 396 -7.99 22.09 -17.61
C THR A 396 -9.40 21.70 -18.09
N PHE A 397 -9.54 20.96 -19.18
CA PHE A 397 -10.81 20.40 -19.67
C PHE A 397 -11.09 19.00 -19.15
N SER A 398 -10.18 18.41 -18.34
CA SER A 398 -10.40 17.10 -17.76
C SER A 398 -11.65 17.04 -16.91
N GLN A 399 -12.40 15.93 -17.02
CA GLN A 399 -13.53 15.64 -16.14
C GLN A 399 -13.09 15.27 -14.71
N ASN A 400 -11.83 14.95 -14.52
CA ASN A 400 -11.25 14.70 -13.21
C ASN A 400 -10.86 16.01 -12.53
N GLY A 401 -11.48 16.30 -11.39
CA GLY A 401 -11.31 17.56 -10.65
C GLY A 401 -9.87 17.80 -10.18
N GLU A 402 -9.11 16.76 -9.86
CA GLU A 402 -7.70 16.87 -9.45
C GLU A 402 -6.82 17.26 -10.64
N VAL A 403 -6.96 16.59 -11.79
CA VAL A 403 -6.22 16.92 -13.01
C VAL A 403 -6.52 18.35 -13.44
N CYS A 404 -7.81 18.70 -13.50
CA CYS A 404 -8.29 20.02 -13.87
C CYS A 404 -7.76 21.10 -12.91
N GLY A 405 -7.89 20.90 -11.61
CA GLY A 405 -7.44 21.84 -10.58
C GLY A 405 -5.93 22.03 -10.56
N ASN A 406 -5.16 20.93 -10.64
CA ASN A 406 -3.69 20.98 -10.67
C ASN A 406 -3.18 21.72 -11.94
N ALA A 407 -3.77 21.44 -13.10
CA ALA A 407 -3.41 22.10 -14.34
C ALA A 407 -3.72 23.60 -14.29
N ALA A 408 -4.87 23.97 -13.74
CA ALA A 408 -5.26 25.37 -13.55
C ALA A 408 -4.32 26.10 -12.58
N ALA A 409 -3.96 25.47 -11.46
CA ALA A 409 -3.00 26.02 -10.50
C ALA A 409 -1.62 26.21 -11.14
N ALA A 410 -1.17 25.23 -11.95
CA ALA A 410 0.08 25.36 -12.69
C ALA A 410 0.07 26.55 -13.66
N LEU A 411 -1.00 26.70 -14.45
CA LEU A 411 -1.17 27.84 -15.38
C LEU A 411 -1.19 29.16 -14.63
N ALA A 412 -1.96 29.26 -13.56
CA ALA A 412 -2.04 30.44 -12.72
C ALA A 412 -0.66 30.87 -12.19
N ASN A 413 0.11 29.91 -11.67
CA ASN A 413 1.47 30.17 -11.18
C ASN A 413 2.42 30.60 -12.31
N LEU A 414 2.34 29.98 -13.50
CA LEU A 414 3.14 30.35 -14.65
C LEU A 414 2.81 31.76 -15.17
N CYS A 415 1.56 32.23 -15.01
CA CYS A 415 1.12 33.57 -15.38
C CYS A 415 1.58 34.66 -14.38
N SER A 416 2.09 34.29 -13.20
CA SER A 416 2.41 35.25 -12.15
C SER A 416 3.93 35.50 -12.04
N ARG A 417 4.31 36.79 -11.82
CA ARG A 417 5.67 37.22 -11.51
C ARG A 417 6.74 36.75 -12.50
N ILE A 418 6.46 36.90 -13.78
CA ILE A 418 7.40 36.63 -14.88
C ILE A 418 7.78 37.93 -15.58
N ASN A 419 8.94 37.95 -16.26
CA ASN A 419 9.44 39.10 -16.98
C ASN A 419 9.16 39.01 -18.50
N ASP A 420 8.76 37.85 -18.98
CA ASP A 420 8.49 37.58 -20.40
C ASP A 420 7.14 36.86 -20.57
N TYR A 421 6.21 37.57 -21.17
CA TYR A 421 4.83 37.12 -21.38
C TYR A 421 4.56 36.62 -22.81
N ARG A 422 5.56 36.53 -23.69
CA ARG A 422 5.36 36.15 -25.10
C ARG A 422 4.64 34.81 -25.24
N GLN A 423 5.01 33.79 -24.46
CA GLN A 423 4.37 32.47 -24.49
C GLN A 423 2.90 32.55 -24.02
N ILE A 424 2.61 33.33 -23.00
CA ILE A 424 1.26 33.54 -22.48
C ILE A 424 0.39 34.23 -23.56
N ILE A 425 0.90 35.28 -24.22
CA ILE A 425 0.22 35.98 -25.29
C ILE A 425 -0.05 35.07 -26.49
N GLN A 426 0.95 34.26 -26.91
CA GLN A 426 0.80 33.32 -28.01
C GLN A 426 -0.25 32.24 -27.71
N SER A 427 -0.38 31.85 -26.43
CA SER A 427 -1.33 30.83 -25.98
C SER A 427 -2.67 31.42 -25.52
N TRP A 428 -2.95 32.71 -25.79
CA TRP A 428 -4.15 33.38 -25.29
C TRP A 428 -5.44 32.76 -25.81
N GLU A 429 -5.50 32.43 -27.13
CA GLU A 429 -6.68 31.87 -27.78
C GLU A 429 -6.46 30.44 -28.31
N THR A 430 -5.25 29.91 -28.26
CA THR A 430 -4.90 28.59 -28.80
C THR A 430 -3.96 27.83 -27.86
N PRO A 431 -4.06 26.48 -27.75
CA PRO A 431 -5.09 25.59 -28.31
C PRO A 431 -6.44 25.69 -27.57
N GLU A 432 -7.51 25.17 -28.14
CA GLU A 432 -8.80 24.97 -27.46
C GLU A 432 -9.35 26.26 -26.74
N ASN A 433 -9.32 27.39 -27.40
CA ASN A 433 -9.62 28.74 -26.86
C ASN A 433 -8.58 29.25 -25.85
N GLY A 434 -7.48 28.56 -25.66
CA GLY A 434 -6.31 29.03 -24.95
C GLY A 434 -6.52 29.33 -23.45
N ILE A 435 -5.71 30.25 -22.97
CA ILE A 435 -5.79 30.74 -21.59
C ILE A 435 -7.12 31.47 -21.37
N LEU A 436 -7.61 32.23 -22.36
CA LEU A 436 -8.90 32.90 -22.29
C LEU A 436 -10.04 31.90 -22.05
N GLY A 437 -10.09 30.82 -22.82
CA GLY A 437 -11.12 29.78 -22.67
C GLY A 437 -11.08 29.10 -21.31
N PHE A 438 -9.88 28.83 -20.77
CA PHE A 438 -9.70 28.37 -19.41
C PHE A 438 -10.30 29.33 -18.39
N LEU A 439 -9.95 30.62 -18.46
CA LEU A 439 -10.43 31.64 -17.52
C LEU A 439 -11.97 31.78 -17.55
N ILE A 440 -12.58 31.92 -18.73
CA ILE A 440 -14.03 32.03 -18.87
C ILE A 440 -14.76 30.82 -18.31
N ARG A 441 -14.26 29.59 -18.61
CA ARG A 441 -14.87 28.36 -18.13
C ARG A 441 -14.80 28.24 -16.61
N PHE A 442 -13.68 28.59 -16.01
CA PHE A 442 -13.49 28.51 -14.56
C PHE A 442 -14.33 29.53 -13.82
N LEU A 443 -14.50 30.75 -14.36
CA LEU A 443 -15.40 31.75 -13.82
C LEU A 443 -16.89 31.33 -13.88
N ASN A 444 -17.26 30.47 -14.82
CA ASN A 444 -18.61 29.94 -14.97
C ASN A 444 -18.80 28.55 -14.33
N SER A 445 -17.85 28.09 -13.52
CA SER A 445 -17.84 26.71 -13.00
C SER A 445 -18.80 26.49 -11.83
N GLU A 446 -19.33 27.54 -11.21
CA GLU A 446 -20.09 27.49 -9.95
C GLU A 446 -19.30 26.78 -8.80
N ASN A 447 -17.98 26.71 -8.94
CA ASN A 447 -17.07 26.16 -7.95
C ASN A 447 -16.16 27.27 -7.39
N PRO A 448 -16.29 27.63 -6.11
CA PRO A 448 -15.55 28.75 -5.52
C PRO A 448 -14.02 28.63 -5.67
N THR A 449 -13.47 27.40 -5.61
CA THR A 449 -12.04 27.17 -5.78
C THR A 449 -11.57 27.47 -7.21
N PHE A 450 -12.34 27.05 -8.21
CA PHE A 450 -12.03 27.30 -9.61
C PHE A 450 -12.23 28.77 -9.99
N GLU A 451 -13.30 29.39 -9.51
CA GLU A 451 -13.54 30.81 -9.66
C GLU A 451 -12.40 31.63 -9.07
N HIS A 452 -11.95 31.28 -7.86
CA HIS A 452 -10.80 31.91 -7.20
C HIS A 452 -9.52 31.83 -8.03
N ILE A 453 -9.18 30.63 -8.54
CA ILE A 453 -7.99 30.43 -9.38
C ILE A 453 -8.04 31.33 -10.62
N ALA A 454 -9.19 31.41 -11.30
CA ALA A 454 -9.35 32.26 -12.49
C ALA A 454 -9.23 33.74 -12.16
N LEU A 455 -9.93 34.23 -11.14
CA LEU A 455 -9.86 35.64 -10.71
C LEU A 455 -8.46 36.04 -10.28
N TRP A 456 -7.80 35.19 -9.49
CA TRP A 456 -6.41 35.40 -9.06
C TRP A 456 -5.47 35.47 -10.25
N THR A 457 -5.63 34.56 -11.24
CA THR A 457 -4.83 34.59 -12.47
C THR A 457 -5.01 35.88 -13.25
N ILE A 458 -6.25 36.31 -13.43
CA ILE A 458 -6.57 37.60 -14.13
C ILE A 458 -5.92 38.77 -13.39
N LEU A 459 -6.04 38.82 -12.09
CA LEU A 459 -5.42 39.87 -11.27
C LEU A 459 -3.90 39.91 -11.44
N GLN A 460 -3.24 38.75 -11.37
CA GLN A 460 -1.79 38.64 -11.56
C GLN A 460 -1.35 39.10 -12.97
N LEU A 461 -2.14 38.81 -13.99
CA LEU A 461 -1.90 39.29 -15.36
C LEU A 461 -2.09 40.80 -15.49
N LEU A 462 -3.10 41.40 -14.84
CA LEU A 462 -3.31 42.85 -14.81
C LEU A 462 -2.22 43.59 -14.03
N GLU A 463 -1.76 43.00 -12.92
CA GLU A 463 -0.66 43.55 -12.10
C GLU A 463 0.74 43.39 -12.75
N SER A 464 0.82 42.63 -13.83
CA SER A 464 2.09 42.37 -14.54
C SER A 464 2.76 43.61 -15.13
N GLY A 465 1.98 44.66 -15.41
CA GLY A 465 2.44 45.84 -16.12
C GLY A 465 2.69 45.64 -17.61
N ASN A 466 2.38 44.47 -18.17
CA ASN A 466 2.50 44.19 -19.61
C ASN A 466 1.26 44.75 -20.34
N ASN A 467 1.46 45.81 -21.14
CA ASN A 467 0.38 46.50 -21.81
C ASN A 467 -0.42 45.61 -22.78
N GLU A 468 0.24 44.67 -23.48
CA GLU A 468 -0.41 43.79 -24.45
C GLU A 468 -1.39 42.82 -23.76
N ILE A 469 -1.01 42.23 -22.64
CA ILE A 469 -1.91 41.38 -21.84
C ILE A 469 -3.05 42.18 -21.24
N ILE A 470 -2.77 43.37 -20.71
CA ILE A 470 -3.78 44.25 -20.14
C ILE A 470 -4.82 44.62 -21.19
N GLU A 471 -4.38 44.92 -22.42
CA GLU A 471 -5.28 45.19 -23.55
C GLU A 471 -6.09 43.96 -23.98
N LEU A 472 -5.48 42.77 -24.02
CA LEU A 472 -6.20 41.52 -24.31
C LEU A 472 -7.34 41.26 -23.32
N ILE A 473 -7.11 41.51 -22.04
CA ILE A 473 -8.15 41.38 -21.00
C ILE A 473 -9.20 42.46 -21.14
N LYS A 474 -8.81 43.74 -21.28
CA LYS A 474 -9.74 44.90 -21.35
C LYS A 474 -10.65 44.88 -22.57
N ASN A 475 -10.14 44.42 -23.71
CA ASN A 475 -10.88 44.37 -24.95
C ASN A 475 -11.79 43.15 -25.09
N ASN A 476 -11.73 42.18 -24.13
CA ASN A 476 -12.60 41.02 -24.17
C ASN A 476 -13.89 41.24 -23.38
N SER A 477 -14.96 41.58 -24.10
CA SER A 477 -16.27 41.87 -23.50
C SER A 477 -16.88 40.67 -22.76
N GLU A 478 -16.71 39.45 -23.28
CA GLU A 478 -17.24 38.23 -22.68
C GLU A 478 -16.61 37.98 -21.30
N LEU A 479 -15.28 38.06 -21.20
CA LEU A 479 -14.56 37.89 -19.93
C LEU A 479 -15.02 38.93 -18.90
N ILE A 480 -15.14 40.21 -19.31
CA ILE A 480 -15.57 41.28 -18.41
C ILE A 480 -17.01 41.07 -17.95
N ASP A 481 -17.92 40.66 -18.84
CA ASP A 481 -19.32 40.41 -18.49
C ASP A 481 -19.47 39.25 -17.50
N VAL A 482 -18.67 38.22 -17.64
CA VAL A 482 -18.64 37.09 -16.69
C VAL A 482 -18.13 37.57 -15.32
N ILE A 483 -17.06 38.37 -15.26
CA ILE A 483 -16.54 38.93 -14.00
C ILE A 483 -17.59 39.83 -13.31
N LYS A 484 -18.31 40.67 -14.06
CA LYS A 484 -19.39 41.51 -13.51
C LYS A 484 -20.53 40.68 -12.95
N LYS A 485 -20.98 39.64 -13.67
CA LYS A 485 -22.02 38.70 -13.18
C LYS A 485 -21.61 38.04 -11.89
N LEU A 486 -20.33 37.59 -11.79
CA LEU A 486 -19.81 36.98 -10.60
C LEU A 486 -19.71 37.96 -9.41
N ALA A 487 -19.36 39.23 -9.68
CA ALA A 487 -19.37 40.28 -8.68
C ALA A 487 -20.79 40.54 -8.13
N ASP A 488 -21.80 40.62 -9.00
CA ASP A 488 -23.20 40.81 -8.61
C ASP A 488 -23.73 39.62 -7.80
N ALA A 489 -23.39 38.37 -8.20
CA ALA A 489 -23.80 37.13 -7.51
C ALA A 489 -23.24 37.05 -6.08
N ASN A 490 -22.03 37.54 -5.85
CA ASN A 490 -21.37 37.50 -4.54
C ASN A 490 -21.59 38.73 -3.66
N TYR A 491 -22.20 39.82 -4.22
CA TYR A 491 -22.46 41.07 -3.50
C TYR A 491 -23.35 40.88 -2.28
N SER A 492 -24.40 40.07 -2.38
CA SER A 492 -25.35 39.83 -1.28
C SER A 492 -24.71 39.12 -0.11
N ALA A 493 -23.76 38.20 -0.35
CA ALA A 493 -22.99 37.52 0.67
C ALA A 493 -22.01 38.48 1.37
N ALA A 494 -21.34 39.34 0.61
CA ALA A 494 -20.40 40.33 1.14
C ALA A 494 -21.13 41.43 1.96
N SER A 495 -22.34 41.85 1.57
CA SER A 495 -23.12 42.88 2.27
C SER A 495 -23.75 42.38 3.58
N GLN A 496 -24.05 41.10 3.69
CA GLN A 496 -24.58 40.51 4.94
C GLN A 496 -23.49 40.32 6.01
N ASN A 497 -22.25 40.09 5.62
CA ASN A 497 -21.12 39.94 6.55
C ASN A 497 -20.76 41.23 7.31
N ASN A 498 -21.08 42.40 6.73
CA ASN A 498 -20.91 43.69 7.40
C ASN A 498 -21.98 43.99 8.49
N ASN A 499 -23.08 43.22 8.57
CA ASN A 499 -24.21 43.47 9.47
C ASN A 499 -24.46 42.40 10.56
N ASN A 500 -23.83 41.26 10.54
CA ASN A 500 -24.08 40.18 11.51
C ASN A 500 -22.79 39.67 12.18
N ASN A 501 -22.50 40.20 13.36
CA ASN A 501 -21.81 39.48 14.41
C ASN A 501 -22.80 38.43 14.95
N PHE A 502 -22.55 37.16 14.72
CA PHE A 502 -23.01 35.93 15.42
C PHE A 502 -23.58 34.81 14.50
N MET A 503 -22.94 33.65 14.64
CA MET A 503 -23.35 32.27 14.47
C MET A 503 -22.97 31.50 13.18
N ASN A 504 -21.96 30.63 13.35
CA ASN A 504 -21.81 29.24 12.86
C ASN A 504 -22.26 28.85 11.42
N SER A 505 -21.58 29.39 10.39
CA SER A 505 -21.36 28.76 9.08
C SER A 505 -20.12 29.41 8.42
N GLN A 506 -19.01 29.47 9.11
CA GLN A 506 -17.87 30.34 8.80
C GLN A 506 -17.16 30.02 7.46
N ASP A 507 -17.09 28.76 7.01
CA ASP A 507 -16.23 28.40 5.84
C ASP A 507 -16.84 28.77 4.48
N TYR A 508 -18.16 28.81 4.34
CA TYR A 508 -18.82 29.07 3.05
C TYR A 508 -19.03 30.55 2.74
N ASP A 509 -19.08 31.38 3.77
CA ASP A 509 -19.31 32.83 3.63
C ASP A 509 -17.99 33.58 3.35
N ASP A 510 -16.88 33.13 3.94
CA ASP A 510 -15.56 33.76 3.75
C ASP A 510 -15.06 33.63 2.30
N SER A 511 -15.30 32.49 1.63
CA SER A 511 -14.91 32.31 0.22
C SER A 511 -15.62 33.22 -0.74
N LYS A 512 -16.92 33.50 -0.54
CA LYS A 512 -17.68 34.42 -1.37
C LYS A 512 -17.27 35.90 -1.18
N VAL A 513 -16.90 36.26 0.04
CA VAL A 513 -16.34 37.59 0.34
C VAL A 513 -15.00 37.77 -0.38
N GLU A 514 -14.16 36.77 -0.37
CA GLU A 514 -12.87 36.80 -1.07
C GLU A 514 -13.06 36.92 -2.59
N LEU A 515 -13.95 36.11 -3.19
CA LEU A 515 -14.31 36.23 -4.61
C LEU A 515 -14.83 37.63 -4.97
N TYR A 516 -15.71 38.18 -4.15
CA TYR A 516 -16.19 39.54 -4.35
C TYR A 516 -15.06 40.58 -4.32
N ASN A 517 -14.15 40.48 -3.35
CA ASN A 517 -13.02 41.39 -3.24
C ASN A 517 -12.09 41.31 -4.47
N LEU A 518 -11.78 40.09 -4.94
CA LEU A 518 -11.00 39.90 -6.16
C LEU A 518 -11.69 40.49 -7.39
N THR A 519 -13.00 40.27 -7.56
CA THR A 519 -13.74 40.86 -8.68
C THR A 519 -13.72 42.39 -8.64
N GLN A 520 -13.85 43.01 -7.47
CA GLN A 520 -13.79 44.48 -7.33
C GLN A 520 -12.39 45.02 -7.68
N GLN A 521 -11.33 44.35 -7.25
CA GLN A 521 -9.97 44.74 -7.61
C GLN A 521 -9.75 44.66 -9.12
N ILE A 522 -10.18 43.58 -9.78
CA ILE A 522 -10.07 43.43 -11.24
C ILE A 522 -10.84 44.53 -11.96
N LEU A 523 -12.08 44.84 -11.54
CA LEU A 523 -12.91 45.87 -12.16
C LEU A 523 -12.32 47.29 -12.04
N GLN A 524 -11.51 47.57 -10.98
CA GLN A 524 -10.76 48.84 -10.88
C GLN A 524 -9.66 48.97 -11.93
N TYR A 525 -9.04 47.86 -12.36
CA TYR A 525 -8.04 47.90 -13.44
C TYR A 525 -8.65 48.01 -14.83
N VAL A 526 -9.89 47.55 -15.01
CA VAL A 526 -10.53 47.42 -16.31
C VAL A 526 -11.35 48.69 -16.67
N ASN A 527 -11.92 49.38 -15.67
CA ASN A 527 -12.61 50.64 -15.84
C ASN A 527 -11.61 51.81 -15.91
#